data_2577f7b13bcbfd8979771e44ad3b5e38
#
_entry.id   2577f7b13bcbfd8979771e44ad3b5e38
#
_cell.length_a   1.000
_cell.length_b   1.000
_cell.length_c   1.000
_cell.angle_alpha   90.00
_cell.angle_beta   90.00
_cell.angle_gamma   90.00
#
_symmetry.space_group_name_H-M   'P 1'
#
loop_
_entity.id
_entity.type
_entity.pdbx_description
1 polymer ?
#
loop_
_entity_poly.entity_id
_entity_poly.type
_entity_poly.pdbx_seq_one_letter_code
_entity_poly.pdbx_strand_id
1 'polypeptide(L)'
;MQTSNNGINLIKEFEGCKLTAYLCPAGVATIGYGHTAGVKLGMKITQKQADDYLKQDLKVYENHVKRIVKHQLNQNQFDALVSFCYNCGAGNLQSLVKNRTLAQIADGLLLYNKAAGKVLNGLVRRRKMERELFLKGTANPNTTKHKVTAYALNVRAGIGTSYKIIRVLKQNEIVQVTQSSNGWGYIGDGWISLKYTKQI
;
A
#
# COMPACT_ATOMS: atom_id res chain seq x y z
N MET A 1 17.05 7.14 2.93
CA MET A 1 16.33 5.87 2.76
C MET A 1 16.55 5.34 1.36
N GLN A 2 16.57 4.02 1.19
CA GLN A 2 16.53 3.28 -0.08
C GLN A 2 15.36 2.30 0.01
N THR A 3 14.86 1.85 -1.13
CA THR A 3 13.78 0.87 -1.19
C THR A 3 14.25 -0.47 -0.62
N SER A 4 13.52 -0.99 0.36
CA SER A 4 13.82 -2.28 0.97
C SER A 4 13.38 -3.45 0.10
N ASN A 5 13.74 -4.69 0.50
CA ASN A 5 13.28 -5.88 -0.19
C ASN A 5 11.74 -6.00 -0.23
N ASN A 6 11.02 -5.47 0.77
CA ASN A 6 9.55 -5.46 0.76
C ASN A 6 9.02 -4.60 -0.40
N GLY A 7 9.56 -3.40 -0.58
CA GLY A 7 9.20 -2.51 -1.69
C GLY A 7 9.59 -3.08 -3.05
N ILE A 8 10.81 -3.63 -3.16
CA ILE A 8 11.29 -4.28 -4.39
C ILE A 8 10.38 -5.45 -4.78
N ASN A 9 10.04 -6.34 -3.83
CA ASN A 9 9.19 -7.49 -4.09
C ASN A 9 7.76 -7.07 -4.51
N LEU A 10 7.22 -6.04 -3.86
CA LEU A 10 5.92 -5.47 -4.25
C LEU A 10 5.93 -4.97 -5.71
N ILE A 11 6.97 -4.26 -6.12
CA ILE A 11 7.08 -3.77 -7.50
C ILE A 11 7.22 -4.95 -8.47
N LYS A 12 8.10 -5.91 -8.19
CA LYS A 12 8.31 -7.12 -8.99
C LYS A 12 7.01 -7.90 -9.24
N GLU A 13 6.14 -7.98 -8.24
CA GLU A 13 4.87 -8.70 -8.33
C GLU A 13 3.93 -8.12 -9.41
N PHE A 14 3.98 -6.81 -9.62
CA PHE A 14 3.07 -6.12 -10.56
C PHE A 14 3.69 -5.83 -11.93
N GLU A 15 4.99 -5.68 -12.03
CA GLU A 15 5.65 -5.34 -13.31
C GLU A 15 5.90 -6.58 -14.18
N GLY A 16 6.09 -7.74 -13.57
CA GLY A 16 6.59 -8.92 -14.28
C GLY A 16 8.04 -8.73 -14.75
N CYS A 17 8.69 -9.83 -15.14
CA CYS A 17 10.08 -9.79 -15.61
C CYS A 17 10.23 -10.44 -16.99
N LYS A 18 10.83 -9.70 -17.94
CA LYS A 18 11.20 -10.25 -19.24
C LYS A 18 12.70 -10.23 -19.41
N LEU A 19 13.32 -11.41 -19.46
CA LEU A 19 14.78 -11.57 -19.57
C LEU A 19 15.30 -11.40 -21.01
N THR A 20 14.40 -11.28 -21.99
CA THR A 20 14.74 -10.93 -23.37
C THR A 20 14.09 -9.60 -23.72
N ALA A 21 14.85 -8.72 -24.37
CA ALA A 21 14.39 -7.40 -24.78
C ALA A 21 13.19 -7.49 -25.74
N TYR A 22 12.21 -6.60 -25.54
CA TYR A 22 11.01 -6.49 -26.34
C TYR A 22 10.68 -5.02 -26.60
N LEU A 23 9.79 -4.74 -27.55
CA LEU A 23 9.22 -3.40 -27.72
C LEU A 23 7.99 -3.26 -26.80
N CYS A 24 8.01 -2.23 -25.94
CA CYS A 24 6.82 -1.87 -25.19
C CYS A 24 5.76 -1.23 -26.12
N PRO A 25 4.50 -1.01 -25.68
CA PRO A 25 3.47 -0.38 -26.51
C PRO A 25 3.83 1.00 -27.08
N ALA A 26 4.78 1.70 -26.44
CA ALA A 26 5.30 2.97 -26.93
C ALA A 26 6.46 2.81 -27.93
N GLY A 27 6.79 1.58 -28.37
CA GLY A 27 7.86 1.31 -29.34
C GLY A 27 9.27 1.40 -28.77
N VAL A 28 9.44 1.43 -27.43
CA VAL A 28 10.74 1.53 -26.76
C VAL A 28 11.27 0.14 -26.42
N ALA A 29 12.54 -0.15 -26.77
CA ALA A 29 13.19 -1.39 -26.38
C ALA A 29 13.31 -1.48 -24.83
N THR A 30 12.76 -2.54 -24.27
CA THR A 30 12.55 -2.71 -22.82
C THR A 30 12.99 -4.09 -22.39
N ILE A 31 13.56 -4.23 -21.19
CA ILE A 31 14.01 -5.52 -20.63
C ILE A 31 13.82 -5.54 -19.10
N GLY A 32 13.84 -6.72 -18.50
CA GLY A 32 13.69 -6.88 -17.06
C GLY A 32 12.32 -6.46 -16.56
N TYR A 33 12.29 -5.58 -15.59
CA TYR A 33 11.08 -5.01 -14.94
C TYR A 33 10.67 -3.65 -15.54
N GLY A 34 10.99 -3.41 -16.80
CA GLY A 34 10.67 -2.14 -17.47
C GLY A 34 11.88 -1.26 -17.74
N HIS A 35 13.10 -1.77 -17.57
CA HIS A 35 14.34 -1.04 -17.88
C HIS A 35 14.46 -0.74 -19.38
N THR A 36 14.84 0.51 -19.72
CA THR A 36 14.94 0.96 -21.11
C THR A 36 16.32 1.56 -21.47
N ALA A 37 17.11 1.98 -20.46
CA ALA A 37 18.36 2.68 -20.69
C ALA A 37 19.39 1.74 -21.34
N GLY A 38 19.84 2.08 -22.55
CA GLY A 38 20.83 1.29 -23.29
C GLY A 38 20.35 -0.05 -23.83
N VAL A 39 19.03 -0.35 -23.73
CA VAL A 39 18.45 -1.62 -24.19
C VAL A 39 18.35 -1.62 -25.72
N LYS A 40 18.75 -2.73 -26.34
CA LYS A 40 18.60 -2.99 -27.76
C LYS A 40 17.82 -4.30 -27.95
N LEU A 41 17.02 -4.41 -29.00
CA LEU A 41 16.35 -5.66 -29.36
C LEU A 41 17.39 -6.79 -29.53
N GLY A 42 17.03 -7.99 -29.09
CA GLY A 42 17.92 -9.15 -29.09
C GLY A 42 18.77 -9.29 -27.82
N MET A 43 18.86 -8.26 -26.96
CA MET A 43 19.54 -8.39 -25.67
C MET A 43 18.84 -9.42 -24.79
N LYS A 44 19.68 -10.21 -24.08
CA LYS A 44 19.24 -11.15 -23.04
C LYS A 44 20.00 -10.88 -21.76
N ILE A 45 19.33 -10.97 -20.63
CA ILE A 45 19.91 -10.76 -19.30
C ILE A 45 19.56 -11.91 -18.37
N THR A 46 20.33 -12.05 -17.31
CA THR A 46 20.02 -12.95 -16.21
C THR A 46 19.01 -12.32 -15.24
N GLN A 47 18.37 -13.13 -14.40
CA GLN A 47 17.49 -12.64 -13.34
C GLN A 47 18.22 -11.64 -12.42
N LYS A 48 19.47 -11.94 -12.08
CA LYS A 48 20.29 -11.05 -11.25
C LYS A 48 20.49 -9.68 -11.91
N GLN A 49 20.77 -9.64 -13.21
CA GLN A 49 20.91 -8.39 -13.95
C GLN A 49 19.58 -7.61 -14.00
N ALA A 50 18.45 -8.29 -14.18
CA ALA A 50 17.13 -7.64 -14.12
C ALA A 50 16.88 -7.00 -12.74
N ASP A 51 17.27 -7.70 -11.67
CA ASP A 51 17.17 -7.20 -10.30
C ASP A 51 18.08 -5.99 -10.04
N ASP A 52 19.28 -6.01 -10.59
CA ASP A 52 20.25 -4.92 -10.47
C ASP A 52 19.76 -3.69 -11.27
N TYR A 53 19.21 -3.87 -12.47
CA TYR A 53 18.58 -2.79 -13.24
C TYR A 53 17.40 -2.16 -12.50
N LEU A 54 16.50 -2.98 -11.93
CA LEU A 54 15.40 -2.46 -11.14
C LEU A 54 15.90 -1.58 -9.98
N LYS A 55 16.91 -2.03 -9.24
CA LYS A 55 17.49 -1.24 -8.14
C LYS A 55 18.10 0.09 -8.61
N GLN A 56 18.70 0.11 -9.81
CA GLN A 56 19.21 1.35 -10.40
C GLN A 56 18.08 2.31 -10.79
N ASP A 57 17.05 1.79 -11.45
CA ASP A 57 15.89 2.57 -11.88
C ASP A 57 15.12 3.16 -10.70
N LEU A 58 15.01 2.41 -9.62
CA LEU A 58 14.31 2.85 -8.40
C LEU A 58 14.94 4.10 -7.77
N LYS A 59 16.22 4.37 -7.97
CA LYS A 59 16.89 5.60 -7.44
C LYS A 59 16.20 6.89 -7.88
N VAL A 60 15.66 6.94 -9.09
CA VAL A 60 14.93 8.11 -9.60
C VAL A 60 13.64 8.32 -8.79
N TYR A 61 12.89 7.26 -8.56
CA TYR A 61 11.62 7.30 -7.81
C TYR A 61 11.84 7.53 -6.31
N GLU A 62 12.89 6.98 -5.74
CA GLU A 62 13.34 7.27 -4.37
C GLU A 62 13.63 8.76 -4.18
N ASN A 63 14.32 9.38 -5.15
CA ASN A 63 14.59 10.81 -5.12
C ASN A 63 13.33 11.65 -5.27
N HIS A 64 12.36 11.22 -6.09
CA HIS A 64 11.04 11.86 -6.15
C HIS A 64 10.32 11.80 -4.81
N VAL A 65 10.27 10.64 -4.15
CA VAL A 65 9.64 10.50 -2.83
C VAL A 65 10.33 11.41 -1.81
N LYS A 66 11.67 11.41 -1.73
CA LYS A 66 12.45 12.25 -0.80
C LYS A 66 12.20 13.75 -1.01
N ARG A 67 12.05 14.17 -2.26
CA ARG A 67 11.84 15.59 -2.62
C ARG A 67 10.40 16.06 -2.37
N ILE A 68 9.42 15.21 -2.72
CA ILE A 68 8.01 15.58 -2.76
C ILE A 68 7.34 15.40 -1.39
N VAL A 69 7.67 14.32 -0.68
CA VAL A 69 7.01 13.98 0.60
C VAL A 69 7.72 14.68 1.74
N LYS A 70 6.99 15.55 2.44
CA LYS A 70 7.54 16.33 3.57
C LYS A 70 7.34 15.66 4.93
N HIS A 71 6.56 14.58 4.98
CA HIS A 71 6.36 13.79 6.19
C HIS A 71 7.62 12.98 6.52
N GLN A 72 7.87 12.78 7.81
CA GLN A 72 8.81 11.77 8.25
C GLN A 72 8.19 10.38 8.01
N LEU A 73 8.81 9.61 7.14
CA LEU A 73 8.32 8.28 6.73
C LEU A 73 9.09 7.19 7.48
N ASN A 74 8.40 6.10 7.84
CA ASN A 74 9.06 4.84 8.14
C ASN A 74 9.42 4.10 6.83
N GLN A 75 10.18 2.98 6.93
CA GLN A 75 10.65 2.25 5.75
C GLN A 75 9.49 1.71 4.90
N ASN A 76 8.43 1.18 5.51
CA ASN A 76 7.29 0.63 4.78
C ASN A 76 6.48 1.70 4.05
N GLN A 77 6.33 2.87 4.66
CA GLN A 77 5.70 4.04 4.02
C GLN A 77 6.51 4.52 2.81
N PHE A 78 7.83 4.60 2.98
CA PHE A 78 8.74 4.96 1.89
C PHE A 78 8.63 3.97 0.73
N ASP A 79 8.71 2.66 1.01
CA ASP A 79 8.61 1.59 0.02
C ASP A 79 7.28 1.62 -0.76
N ALA A 80 6.17 1.81 -0.05
CA ALA A 80 4.85 1.91 -0.67
C ALA A 80 4.74 3.13 -1.61
N LEU A 81 5.27 4.28 -1.19
CA LEU A 81 5.26 5.50 -2.01
C LEU A 81 6.22 5.42 -3.20
N VAL A 82 7.35 4.70 -3.07
CA VAL A 82 8.23 4.41 -4.22
C VAL A 82 7.51 3.52 -5.21
N SER A 83 6.83 2.45 -4.78
CA SER A 83 6.01 1.60 -5.66
C SER A 83 4.92 2.40 -6.36
N PHE A 84 4.20 3.24 -5.62
CA PHE A 84 3.19 4.13 -6.19
C PHE A 84 3.79 5.08 -7.23
N CYS A 85 4.90 5.75 -6.90
CA CYS A 85 5.58 6.68 -7.79
C CYS A 85 6.11 5.99 -9.06
N TYR A 86 6.61 4.76 -8.93
CA TYR A 86 7.05 3.93 -10.06
C TYR A 86 5.92 3.68 -11.07
N ASN A 87 4.73 3.39 -10.59
CA ASN A 87 3.57 3.10 -11.43
C ASN A 87 2.82 4.35 -11.92
N CYS A 88 2.64 5.35 -11.05
CA CYS A 88 1.80 6.51 -11.32
C CYS A 88 2.57 7.79 -11.66
N GLY A 89 3.89 7.80 -11.45
CA GLY A 89 4.74 8.96 -11.70
C GLY A 89 4.73 10.01 -10.59
N ALA A 90 5.70 10.94 -10.68
CA ALA A 90 5.93 11.98 -9.68
C ALA A 90 4.79 12.99 -9.54
N GLY A 91 4.09 13.31 -10.63
CA GLY A 91 2.94 14.24 -10.60
C GLY A 91 1.77 13.69 -9.78
N ASN A 92 1.45 12.41 -9.96
CA ASN A 92 0.42 11.74 -9.16
C ASN A 92 0.86 11.58 -7.70
N LEU A 93 2.14 11.31 -7.43
CA LEU A 93 2.67 11.32 -6.07
C LEU A 93 2.47 12.69 -5.40
N GLN A 94 2.80 13.78 -6.10
CA GLN A 94 2.60 15.13 -5.57
C GLN A 94 1.13 15.40 -5.25
N SER A 95 0.22 15.01 -6.14
CA SER A 95 -1.23 15.14 -5.94
C SER A 95 -1.73 14.29 -4.77
N LEU A 96 -1.18 13.06 -4.63
CA LEU A 96 -1.53 12.15 -3.54
C LEU A 96 -1.17 12.72 -2.17
N VAL A 97 0.00 13.36 -2.02
CA VAL A 97 0.49 13.79 -0.71
C VAL A 97 0.14 15.24 -0.35
N LYS A 98 -0.36 16.03 -1.31
CA LYS A 98 -0.64 17.46 -1.12
C LYS A 98 -1.69 17.68 -0.03
N ASN A 99 -1.30 18.40 1.02
CA ASN A 99 -2.18 18.79 2.14
C ASN A 99 -2.89 17.61 2.83
N ARG A 100 -2.25 16.44 2.88
CA ARG A 100 -2.82 15.24 3.50
C ARG A 100 -1.96 14.74 4.64
N THR A 101 -2.61 14.22 5.67
CA THR A 101 -1.97 13.43 6.73
C THR A 101 -1.53 12.06 6.19
N LEU A 102 -0.66 11.35 6.92
CA LEU A 102 -0.24 9.99 6.53
C LEU A 102 -1.44 9.03 6.40
N ALA A 103 -2.45 9.15 7.25
CA ALA A 103 -3.67 8.34 7.16
C ALA A 103 -4.45 8.64 5.86
N GLN A 104 -4.62 9.93 5.53
CA GLN A 104 -5.28 10.35 4.29
C GLN A 104 -4.49 9.97 3.04
N ILE A 105 -3.15 9.90 3.11
CA ILE A 105 -2.30 9.41 2.03
C ILE A 105 -2.56 7.90 1.81
N ALA A 106 -2.60 7.12 2.89
CA ALA A 106 -2.89 5.68 2.81
C ALA A 106 -4.24 5.40 2.13
N ASP A 107 -5.29 6.12 2.51
CA ASP A 107 -6.62 5.97 1.91
C ASP A 107 -6.66 6.52 0.48
N GLY A 108 -5.93 7.60 0.22
CA GLY A 108 -5.81 8.22 -1.09
C GLY A 108 -5.17 7.31 -2.15
N LEU A 109 -4.28 6.39 -1.76
CA LEU A 109 -3.72 5.39 -2.67
C LEU A 109 -4.82 4.65 -3.43
N LEU A 110 -5.90 4.23 -2.75
CA LEU A 110 -6.97 3.43 -3.33
C LEU A 110 -7.70 4.11 -4.49
N LEU A 111 -7.61 5.42 -4.63
CA LEU A 111 -8.28 6.20 -5.68
C LEU A 111 -7.57 6.09 -7.04
N TYR A 112 -6.30 5.67 -7.08
CA TYR A 112 -5.50 5.56 -8.32
C TYR A 112 -5.60 4.17 -8.97
N ASN A 113 -6.82 3.70 -9.19
CA ASN A 113 -7.14 2.36 -9.69
C ASN A 113 -7.71 2.35 -11.13
N LYS A 114 -7.60 3.49 -11.85
CA LYS A 114 -8.16 3.64 -13.21
C LYS A 114 -7.07 3.85 -14.24
N ALA A 115 -7.30 3.34 -15.44
CA ALA A 115 -6.59 3.71 -16.65
C ALA A 115 -7.59 3.94 -17.79
N ALA A 116 -7.40 4.99 -18.60
CA ALA A 116 -8.35 5.42 -19.62
C ALA A 116 -9.81 5.53 -19.10
N GLY A 117 -9.99 6.04 -17.88
CA GLY A 117 -11.29 6.21 -17.22
C GLY A 117 -11.92 4.93 -16.64
N LYS A 118 -11.38 3.75 -16.91
CA LYS A 118 -11.91 2.45 -16.46
C LYS A 118 -11.16 1.94 -15.25
N VAL A 119 -11.89 1.38 -14.27
CA VAL A 119 -11.30 0.67 -13.13
C VAL A 119 -10.68 -0.64 -13.61
N LEU A 120 -9.41 -0.88 -13.24
CA LEU A 120 -8.69 -2.10 -13.57
C LEU A 120 -8.41 -2.91 -12.30
N ASN A 121 -8.83 -4.18 -12.29
CA ASN A 121 -8.65 -5.07 -11.13
C ASN A 121 -7.18 -5.20 -10.69
N GLY A 122 -6.24 -5.22 -11.63
CA GLY A 122 -4.81 -5.23 -11.34
C GLY A 122 -4.37 -3.98 -10.57
N LEU A 123 -4.86 -2.80 -10.94
CA LEU A 123 -4.58 -1.56 -10.22
C LEU A 123 -5.27 -1.52 -8.84
N VAL A 124 -6.50 -2.03 -8.75
CA VAL A 124 -7.19 -2.16 -7.44
C VAL A 124 -6.37 -3.03 -6.49
N ARG A 125 -5.87 -4.19 -6.96
CA ARG A 125 -5.02 -5.08 -6.17
C ARG A 125 -3.72 -4.39 -5.77
N ARG A 126 -3.03 -3.73 -6.71
CA ARG A 126 -1.78 -3.01 -6.46
C ARG A 126 -1.95 -1.93 -5.39
N ARG A 127 -2.95 -1.08 -5.53
CA ARG A 127 -3.25 -0.01 -4.55
C ARG A 127 -3.55 -0.56 -3.15
N LYS A 128 -4.28 -1.68 -3.05
CA LYS A 128 -4.52 -2.36 -1.77
C LYS A 128 -3.23 -2.83 -1.12
N MET A 129 -2.35 -3.49 -1.87
CA MET A 129 -1.07 -3.99 -1.34
C MET A 129 -0.12 -2.84 -0.98
N GLU A 130 -0.08 -1.75 -1.75
CA GLU A 130 0.68 -0.55 -1.40
C GLU A 130 0.14 0.10 -0.12
N ARG A 131 -1.18 0.19 0.05
CA ARG A 131 -1.80 0.69 1.28
C ARG A 131 -1.49 -0.20 2.49
N GLU A 132 -1.58 -1.50 2.34
CA GLU A 132 -1.25 -2.46 3.40
C GLU A 132 0.21 -2.32 3.83
N LEU A 133 1.14 -2.24 2.87
CA LEU A 133 2.55 -1.99 3.16
C LEU A 133 2.75 -0.64 3.84
N PHE A 134 2.10 0.42 3.37
CA PHE A 134 2.17 1.76 3.96
C PHE A 134 1.74 1.78 5.43
N LEU A 135 0.70 1.03 5.77
CA LEU A 135 0.17 0.95 7.13
C LEU A 135 0.95 -0.02 8.03
N LYS A 136 1.77 -0.90 7.43
CA LYS A 136 2.57 -1.87 8.19
C LYS A 136 3.66 -1.18 9.00
N GLY A 137 3.64 -1.41 10.33
CA GLY A 137 4.63 -0.79 11.24
C GLY A 137 4.38 0.70 11.52
N THR A 138 3.26 1.25 11.08
CA THR A 138 2.72 2.43 11.71
C THR A 138 2.08 1.96 13.02
N ALA A 139 2.74 2.27 14.14
CA ALA A 139 1.95 2.49 15.34
C ALA A 139 1.03 3.65 14.97
N ASN A 140 -0.21 3.37 14.55
CA ASN A 140 -1.23 4.40 14.48
C ASN A 140 -1.29 4.97 15.90
N PRO A 141 -0.95 6.24 16.15
CA PRO A 141 -1.02 6.81 17.48
C PRO A 141 -2.43 6.70 18.07
N ASN A 142 -3.42 6.42 17.23
CA ASN A 142 -4.79 6.13 17.62
C ASN A 142 -5.09 4.62 17.74
N THR A 143 -4.10 3.72 17.55
CA THR A 143 -4.33 2.29 17.76
C THR A 143 -4.31 2.00 19.25
N THR A 144 -5.47 1.64 19.79
CA THR A 144 -5.61 1.22 21.18
C THR A 144 -5.87 -0.27 21.25
N LYS A 145 -5.26 -0.95 22.24
CA LYS A 145 -5.59 -2.34 22.54
C LYS A 145 -6.83 -2.38 23.41
N HIS A 146 -7.78 -3.20 23.05
CA HIS A 146 -9.02 -3.41 23.79
C HIS A 146 -9.21 -4.88 24.12
N LYS A 147 -9.59 -5.16 25.35
CA LYS A 147 -10.01 -6.50 25.81
C LYS A 147 -11.52 -6.56 25.82
N VAL A 148 -12.11 -7.57 25.18
CA VAL A 148 -13.56 -7.81 25.15
C VAL A 148 -14.03 -8.19 26.56
N THR A 149 -15.01 -7.46 27.09
CA THR A 149 -15.60 -7.69 28.42
C THR A 149 -16.91 -8.48 28.35
N ALA A 150 -17.65 -8.38 27.26
CA ALA A 150 -18.88 -9.15 27.05
C ALA A 150 -18.58 -10.62 26.75
N TYR A 151 -19.51 -11.53 27.10
CA TYR A 151 -19.43 -12.96 26.78
C TYR A 151 -19.28 -13.19 25.25
N ALA A 152 -19.99 -12.39 24.44
CA ALA A 152 -19.92 -12.39 22.98
C ALA A 152 -20.08 -10.95 22.47
N LEU A 153 -19.23 -10.53 21.53
CA LEU A 153 -19.25 -9.20 20.92
C LEU A 153 -19.29 -9.31 19.40
N ASN A 154 -20.34 -8.79 18.79
CA ASN A 154 -20.50 -8.81 17.35
C ASN A 154 -19.53 -7.84 16.66
N VAL A 155 -18.83 -8.32 15.63
CA VAL A 155 -18.12 -7.54 14.64
C VAL A 155 -19.07 -7.27 13.46
N ARG A 156 -19.24 -6.02 13.07
CA ARG A 156 -20.24 -5.61 12.07
C ARG A 156 -19.62 -4.92 10.88
N ALA A 157 -20.30 -4.96 9.74
CA ALA A 157 -19.85 -4.34 8.50
C ALA A 157 -19.81 -2.80 8.55
N GLY A 158 -20.42 -2.17 9.55
CA GLY A 158 -20.48 -0.70 9.71
C GLY A 158 -20.81 -0.29 11.14
N ILE A 159 -20.83 1.04 11.36
CA ILE A 159 -21.10 1.66 12.65
C ILE A 159 -22.60 1.59 12.96
N GLY A 160 -22.99 0.74 13.92
CA GLY A 160 -24.37 0.60 14.38
C GLY A 160 -24.86 -0.84 14.42
N THR A 161 -25.94 -1.06 15.15
CA THR A 161 -26.54 -2.39 15.36
C THR A 161 -27.32 -2.91 14.16
N SER A 162 -27.70 -2.03 13.21
CA SER A 162 -28.40 -2.39 11.97
C SER A 162 -27.48 -3.05 10.91
N TYR A 163 -26.17 -2.88 11.02
CA TYR A 163 -25.25 -3.46 10.06
C TYR A 163 -25.07 -4.96 10.27
N LYS A 164 -24.87 -5.69 9.15
CA LYS A 164 -24.64 -7.14 9.12
C LYS A 164 -23.51 -7.55 10.07
N ILE A 165 -23.74 -8.60 10.84
CA ILE A 165 -22.70 -9.25 11.64
C ILE A 165 -21.79 -10.03 10.71
N ILE A 166 -20.49 -9.79 10.80
CA ILE A 166 -19.44 -10.49 10.02
C ILE A 166 -18.95 -11.71 10.81
N ARG A 167 -18.67 -11.52 12.10
CA ARG A 167 -18.25 -12.55 13.04
C ARG A 167 -18.49 -12.12 14.49
N VAL A 168 -18.17 -12.98 15.43
CA VAL A 168 -18.32 -12.73 16.87
C VAL A 168 -16.97 -12.92 17.56
N LEU A 169 -16.62 -12.00 18.45
CA LEU A 169 -15.49 -12.10 19.38
C LEU A 169 -15.97 -12.72 20.69
N LYS A 170 -15.09 -13.49 21.32
CA LYS A 170 -15.33 -14.07 22.65
C LYS A 170 -14.83 -13.17 23.76
N GLN A 171 -15.33 -13.39 24.97
CA GLN A 171 -14.84 -12.72 26.17
C GLN A 171 -13.33 -12.95 26.34
N ASN A 172 -12.65 -11.90 26.79
CA ASN A 172 -11.20 -11.84 26.97
C ASN A 172 -10.35 -11.79 25.68
N GLU A 173 -10.94 -11.85 24.48
CA GLU A 173 -10.17 -11.60 23.27
C GLU A 173 -9.60 -10.18 23.27
N ILE A 174 -8.35 -10.05 22.80
CA ILE A 174 -7.66 -8.77 22.66
C ILE A 174 -7.67 -8.37 21.19
N VAL A 175 -8.16 -7.18 20.92
CA VAL A 175 -8.24 -6.60 19.56
C VAL A 175 -7.51 -5.26 19.51
N GLN A 176 -7.03 -4.90 18.32
CA GLN A 176 -6.47 -3.59 18.05
C GLN A 176 -7.53 -2.71 17.39
N VAL A 177 -7.93 -1.64 18.05
CA VAL A 177 -8.82 -0.63 17.49
C VAL A 177 -7.97 0.41 16.78
N THR A 178 -8.11 0.51 15.47
CA THR A 178 -7.32 1.40 14.60
C THR A 178 -8.03 2.71 14.27
N GLN A 179 -9.35 2.75 14.43
CA GLN A 179 -10.19 3.93 14.26
C GLN A 179 -11.32 3.88 15.28
N SER A 180 -11.76 5.03 15.77
CA SER A 180 -12.94 5.10 16.63
C SER A 180 -13.88 6.24 16.20
N SER A 181 -15.19 6.00 16.24
CA SER A 181 -16.23 6.99 15.96
C SER A 181 -17.50 6.59 16.67
N ASN A 182 -18.14 7.56 17.34
CA ASN A 182 -19.45 7.40 17.99
C ASN A 182 -19.54 6.16 18.91
N GLY A 183 -18.48 5.86 19.68
CA GLY A 183 -18.44 4.70 20.57
C GLY A 183 -18.23 3.35 19.88
N TRP A 184 -17.89 3.34 18.59
CA TRP A 184 -17.51 2.17 17.81
C TRP A 184 -16.03 2.20 17.47
N GLY A 185 -15.40 1.01 17.44
CA GLY A 185 -13.99 0.83 17.07
C GLY A 185 -13.84 -0.09 15.86
N TYR A 186 -13.02 0.31 14.88
CA TYR A 186 -12.67 -0.52 13.73
C TYR A 186 -11.46 -1.40 14.07
N ILE A 187 -11.56 -2.69 13.79
CA ILE A 187 -10.55 -3.70 14.16
C ILE A 187 -9.90 -4.40 12.95
N GLY A 188 -9.97 -3.74 11.78
CA GLY A 188 -9.33 -4.23 10.54
C GLY A 188 -10.30 -4.89 9.57
N ASP A 189 -11.22 -5.71 10.05
CA ASP A 189 -12.22 -6.42 9.25
C ASP A 189 -13.66 -5.98 9.52
N GLY A 190 -13.89 -5.17 10.58
CA GLY A 190 -15.21 -4.67 10.91
C GLY A 190 -15.23 -3.78 12.15
N TRP A 191 -16.44 -3.39 12.56
CA TRP A 191 -16.71 -2.47 13.66
C TRP A 191 -17.26 -3.20 14.88
N ILE A 192 -16.76 -2.84 16.04
CA ILE A 192 -17.23 -3.32 17.34
C ILE A 192 -17.72 -2.15 18.22
N SER A 193 -18.68 -2.40 19.08
CA SER A 193 -19.08 -1.40 20.10
C SER A 193 -18.04 -1.37 21.23
N LEU A 194 -17.40 -0.22 21.43
CA LEU A 194 -16.40 -0.01 22.48
C LEU A 194 -16.99 -0.07 23.90
N LYS A 195 -18.32 0.08 24.04
CA LYS A 195 -19.06 -0.11 25.31
C LYS A 195 -18.79 -1.48 25.94
N TYR A 196 -18.51 -2.50 25.14
CA TYR A 196 -18.30 -3.89 25.56
C TYR A 196 -16.83 -4.28 25.55
N THR A 197 -15.93 -3.31 25.67
CA THR A 197 -14.49 -3.51 25.72
C THR A 197 -13.86 -2.66 26.83
N LYS A 198 -12.69 -3.06 27.28
CA LYS A 198 -11.82 -2.26 28.16
C LYS A 198 -10.51 -1.99 27.43
N GLN A 199 -10.11 -0.74 27.33
CA GLN A 199 -8.79 -0.36 26.84
C GLN A 199 -7.71 -0.85 27.81
N ILE A 200 -6.62 -1.42 27.28
CA ILE A 200 -5.50 -2.00 28.03
C ILE A 200 -4.16 -1.51 27.49
#